data_6c28901aa4ab7c5a7bfc0b8909d0d408
#
_entry.id   6c28901aa4ab7c5a7bfc0b8909d0d408
#
_cell.length_a   1.000
_cell.length_b   1.000
_cell.length_c   1.000
_cell.angle_alpha   90.00
_cell.angle_beta   90.00
_cell.angle_gamma   90.00
#
_symmetry.space_group_name_H-M   'P 1'
#
loop_
_entity.id
_entity.type
_entity.pdbx_description
1 polymer ?
#
loop_
_entity_poly.entity_id
_entity_poly.type
_entity_poly.pdbx_seq_one_letter_code
_entity_poly.pdbx_strand_id
1 'polypeptide(L)'
;MSEIFSERIPLEFEGTPISSIMIEDPFTCSQSSTISDVVRMLAENEVTSMPVVDERKQVVGFISDGDIMGAIAQHRARTIFTGGDASMLYFDDQTLEQRIDGLKNRNVMDFATRKVVCARPEQSIARVADMLAKKKFKKLPVVDDEGKLVGVIRRSAITKYIFNVIFQ
;
A
#
# COMPACT_ATOMS: atom_id res chain seq x y z
N MET A 1 3.86 26.79 -5.40
CA MET A 1 4.19 25.46 -6.01
C MET A 1 2.99 24.68 -6.54
N SER A 2 1.75 25.06 -6.23
CA SER A 2 0.53 24.43 -6.74
C SER A 2 0.11 24.94 -8.15
N GLU A 3 0.55 26.11 -8.55
CA GLU A 3 0.14 26.75 -9.82
C GLU A 3 0.94 26.30 -11.05
N ILE A 4 2.16 25.76 -10.85
CA ILE A 4 3.03 25.39 -11.97
C ILE A 4 2.61 24.05 -12.62
N PHE A 5 1.87 23.21 -11.90
CA PHE A 5 1.40 21.93 -12.43
C PHE A 5 0.05 22.01 -13.15
N SER A 6 -0.80 23.01 -12.86
CA SER A 6 -2.11 23.12 -13.49
C SER A 6 -2.05 23.67 -14.92
N GLU A 7 -1.00 24.44 -15.27
CA GLU A 7 -0.89 25.07 -16.61
C GLU A 7 -0.15 24.22 -17.67
N ARG A 8 0.43 23.07 -17.29
CA ARG A 8 1.28 22.26 -18.19
C ARG A 8 0.80 20.85 -18.49
N ILE A 9 -0.35 20.43 -17.96
CA ILE A 9 -0.93 19.13 -18.32
C ILE A 9 -1.70 19.33 -19.62
N PRO A 10 -1.33 18.66 -20.73
CA PRO A 10 -2.10 18.74 -21.97
C PRO A 10 -3.56 18.35 -21.73
N LEU A 11 -4.51 19.04 -22.35
CA LEU A 11 -5.95 18.79 -22.23
C LEU A 11 -6.33 17.32 -22.50
N GLU A 12 -5.54 16.62 -23.30
CA GLU A 12 -5.68 15.20 -23.61
C GLU A 12 -5.54 14.29 -22.36
N PHE A 13 -4.88 14.76 -21.29
CA PHE A 13 -4.78 14.03 -20.03
C PHE A 13 -6.03 14.16 -19.15
N GLU A 14 -6.80 15.23 -19.29
CA GLU A 14 -7.95 15.49 -18.40
C GLU A 14 -9.14 14.57 -18.67
N GLY A 15 -9.24 14.01 -19.87
CA GLY A 15 -10.36 13.18 -20.28
C GLY A 15 -10.11 11.67 -20.24
N THR A 16 -8.87 11.22 -20.13
CA THR A 16 -8.54 9.79 -20.21
C THR A 16 -8.74 9.13 -18.85
N PRO A 17 -9.62 8.11 -18.76
CA PRO A 17 -9.88 7.42 -17.49
C PRO A 17 -8.75 6.47 -17.13
N ILE A 18 -8.52 6.26 -15.83
CA ILE A 18 -7.50 5.30 -15.36
C ILE A 18 -7.81 3.85 -15.70
N SER A 19 -9.07 3.53 -15.99
CA SER A 19 -9.45 2.18 -16.44
C SER A 19 -8.68 1.73 -17.69
N SER A 20 -8.18 2.68 -18.51
CA SER A 20 -7.39 2.35 -19.70
C SER A 20 -5.95 1.93 -19.41
N ILE A 21 -5.44 2.19 -18.20
CA ILE A 21 -4.04 1.92 -17.82
C ILE A 21 -3.90 1.18 -16.47
N MET A 22 -5.00 0.95 -15.75
CA MET A 22 -4.96 0.20 -14.51
C MET A 22 -4.68 -1.29 -14.76
N ILE A 23 -4.23 -1.98 -13.72
CA ILE A 23 -4.11 -3.44 -13.72
C ILE A 23 -5.45 -4.00 -13.25
N GLU A 24 -6.10 -4.78 -14.10
CA GLU A 24 -7.26 -5.59 -13.75
C GLU A 24 -6.79 -6.85 -13.01
N ASP A 25 -7.66 -7.43 -12.18
CA ASP A 25 -7.37 -8.63 -11.39
C ASP A 25 -6.01 -8.59 -10.63
N PRO A 26 -5.79 -7.57 -9.78
CA PRO A 26 -4.55 -7.47 -9.01
C PRO A 26 -4.47 -8.57 -7.95
N PHE A 27 -3.23 -8.91 -7.54
CA PHE A 27 -3.03 -9.76 -6.37
C PHE A 27 -3.63 -9.10 -5.13
N THR A 28 -4.36 -9.89 -4.34
CA THR A 28 -5.00 -9.47 -3.09
C THR A 28 -4.78 -10.51 -2.02
N CYS A 29 -4.91 -10.12 -0.76
CA CYS A 29 -5.04 -11.07 0.34
C CYS A 29 -6.38 -10.88 1.06
N SER A 30 -6.82 -11.92 1.75
CA SER A 30 -8.02 -11.87 2.59
C SER A 30 -7.73 -11.13 3.89
N GLN A 31 -8.73 -10.47 4.45
CA GLN A 31 -8.66 -9.90 5.80
C GLN A 31 -8.38 -10.96 6.89
N SER A 32 -8.59 -12.24 6.60
CA SER A 32 -8.28 -13.36 7.48
C SER A 32 -6.88 -13.96 7.27
N SER A 33 -6.11 -13.46 6.28
CA SER A 33 -4.76 -13.95 5.98
C SER A 33 -3.80 -13.69 7.15
N THR A 34 -2.85 -14.60 7.31
CA THR A 34 -1.72 -14.41 8.22
C THR A 34 -0.59 -13.62 7.55
N ILE A 35 0.33 -13.09 8.35
CA ILE A 35 1.56 -12.47 7.81
C ILE A 35 2.36 -13.46 6.97
N SER A 36 2.39 -14.74 7.35
CA SER A 36 3.04 -15.79 6.55
C SER A 36 2.42 -15.92 5.15
N ASP A 37 1.09 -15.87 5.04
CA ASP A 37 0.40 -15.93 3.76
C ASP A 37 0.75 -14.71 2.89
N VAL A 38 0.72 -13.52 3.51
CA VAL A 38 1.04 -12.25 2.82
C VAL A 38 2.49 -12.24 2.31
N VAL A 39 3.46 -12.62 3.16
CA VAL A 39 4.87 -12.68 2.76
C VAL A 39 5.07 -13.64 1.60
N ARG A 40 4.44 -14.81 1.64
CA ARG A 40 4.48 -15.76 0.52
C ARG A 40 3.95 -15.14 -0.76
N MET A 41 2.77 -14.51 -0.71
CA MET A 41 2.17 -13.89 -1.89
C MET A 41 3.02 -12.75 -2.46
N LEU A 42 3.60 -11.90 -1.60
CA LEU A 42 4.50 -10.83 -2.03
C LEU A 42 5.74 -11.39 -2.73
N ALA A 43 6.37 -12.41 -2.15
CA ALA A 43 7.61 -13.00 -2.66
C ALA A 43 7.40 -13.81 -3.95
N GLU A 44 6.39 -14.69 -3.98
CA GLU A 44 6.12 -15.55 -5.14
C GLU A 44 5.63 -14.78 -6.37
N ASN A 45 4.94 -13.65 -6.16
CA ASN A 45 4.39 -12.85 -7.26
C ASN A 45 5.24 -11.59 -7.56
N GLU A 46 6.38 -11.43 -6.89
CA GLU A 46 7.29 -10.28 -7.07
C GLU A 46 6.58 -8.93 -6.95
N VAL A 47 5.61 -8.84 -6.03
CA VAL A 47 4.90 -7.60 -5.74
C VAL A 47 5.28 -7.06 -4.36
N THR A 48 5.28 -5.74 -4.21
CA THR A 48 5.71 -5.07 -2.97
C THR A 48 4.55 -4.68 -2.06
N SER A 49 3.33 -4.79 -2.56
CA SER A 49 2.12 -4.42 -1.80
C SER A 49 0.87 -4.94 -2.48
N MET A 50 -0.19 -5.11 -1.72
CA MET A 50 -1.49 -5.56 -2.24
C MET A 50 -2.65 -5.04 -1.39
N PRO A 51 -3.85 -4.89 -2.00
CA PRO A 51 -5.07 -4.64 -1.25
C PRO A 51 -5.44 -5.84 -0.37
N VAL A 52 -6.02 -5.54 0.80
CA VAL A 52 -6.67 -6.53 1.65
C VAL A 52 -8.18 -6.41 1.42
N VAL A 53 -8.82 -7.54 1.14
CA VAL A 53 -10.25 -7.57 0.82
C VAL A 53 -11.02 -8.48 1.79
N ASP A 54 -12.31 -8.17 1.95
CA ASP A 54 -13.26 -9.03 2.67
C ASP A 54 -13.87 -10.10 1.74
N GLU A 55 -14.82 -10.87 2.27
CA GLU A 55 -15.53 -11.92 1.52
C GLU A 55 -16.39 -11.38 0.35
N ARG A 56 -16.75 -10.10 0.41
CA ARG A 56 -17.51 -9.39 -0.63
C ARG A 56 -16.61 -8.70 -1.65
N LYS A 57 -15.29 -8.91 -1.56
CA LYS A 57 -14.24 -8.24 -2.37
C LYS A 57 -14.16 -6.72 -2.13
N GLN A 58 -14.72 -6.22 -1.02
CA GLN A 58 -14.54 -4.82 -0.64
C GLN A 58 -13.15 -4.61 -0.07
N VAL A 59 -12.54 -3.48 -0.41
CA VAL A 59 -11.22 -3.11 0.11
C VAL A 59 -11.36 -2.70 1.57
N VAL A 60 -10.75 -3.47 2.47
CA VAL A 60 -10.77 -3.23 3.93
C VAL A 60 -9.40 -2.86 4.49
N GLY A 61 -8.36 -2.99 3.68
CA GLY A 61 -7.00 -2.64 4.07
C GLY A 61 -6.05 -2.60 2.89
N PHE A 62 -4.82 -2.21 3.19
CA PHE A 62 -3.70 -2.23 2.25
C PHE A 62 -2.43 -2.63 3.01
N ILE A 63 -1.68 -3.59 2.51
CA ILE A 63 -0.45 -4.10 3.12
C ILE A 63 0.73 -3.98 2.18
N SER A 64 1.87 -3.58 2.70
CA SER A 64 3.13 -3.48 1.96
C SER A 64 4.26 -4.25 2.64
N ASP A 65 5.33 -4.52 1.89
CA ASP A 65 6.59 -5.03 2.44
C ASP A 65 7.15 -4.09 3.53
N GLY A 66 6.98 -2.78 3.38
CA GLY A 66 7.37 -1.78 4.38
C GLY A 66 6.63 -1.95 5.72
N ASP A 67 5.34 -2.31 5.71
CA ASP A 67 4.57 -2.57 6.93
C ASP A 67 5.11 -3.81 7.65
N ILE A 68 5.49 -4.84 6.91
CA ILE A 68 6.07 -6.07 7.45
C ILE A 68 7.46 -5.81 8.03
N MET A 69 8.30 -5.06 7.31
CA MET A 69 9.63 -4.66 7.80
C MET A 69 9.52 -3.80 9.05
N GLY A 70 8.55 -2.86 9.09
CA GLY A 70 8.26 -2.06 10.28
C GLY A 70 7.84 -2.91 11.47
N ALA A 71 7.03 -3.95 11.26
CA ALA A 71 6.62 -4.88 12.31
C ALA A 71 7.81 -5.70 12.86
N ILE A 72 8.73 -6.11 12.02
CA ILE A 72 9.96 -6.82 12.42
C ILE A 72 10.90 -5.88 13.19
N ALA A 73 11.00 -4.63 12.77
CA ALA A 73 11.88 -3.63 13.37
C ALA A 73 11.37 -3.07 14.71
N GLN A 74 10.11 -3.34 15.10
CA GLN A 74 9.57 -2.87 16.37
C GLN A 74 10.30 -3.50 17.56
N HIS A 75 11.08 -2.67 18.27
CA HIS A 75 11.75 -3.04 19.50
C HIS A 75 10.76 -3.03 20.66
N ARG A 76 10.69 -4.09 21.45
CA ARG A 76 9.97 -4.10 22.72
C ARG A 76 10.84 -3.45 23.77
N ALA A 77 10.51 -2.21 24.16
CA ALA A 77 11.10 -1.59 25.34
C ALA A 77 10.67 -2.35 26.61
N ARG A 78 11.62 -2.81 27.42
CA ARG A 78 11.37 -3.24 28.79
C ARG A 78 11.82 -2.15 29.73
N THR A 79 10.92 -1.69 30.61
CA THR A 79 11.26 -0.82 31.71
C THR A 79 11.75 -1.68 32.88
N ILE A 80 13.00 -1.55 33.28
CA ILE A 80 13.53 -2.18 34.48
C ILE A 80 13.55 -1.10 35.56
N PHE A 81 12.83 -1.30 36.66
CA PHE A 81 12.91 -0.47 37.85
C PHE A 81 14.10 -0.93 38.70
N THR A 82 15.16 -0.15 38.73
CA THR A 82 16.26 -0.34 39.67
C THR A 82 16.28 0.85 40.65
N GLY A 83 15.78 0.61 41.86
CA GLY A 83 16.02 1.44 43.03
C GLY A 83 16.04 2.96 42.85
N GLY A 84 14.90 3.60 42.63
CA GLY A 84 14.71 5.05 42.77
C GLY A 84 14.82 5.89 41.50
N ASP A 85 15.48 5.44 40.44
CA ASP A 85 15.50 6.12 39.13
C ASP A 85 15.00 5.16 38.03
N ALA A 86 14.01 5.64 37.24
CA ALA A 86 13.50 4.94 36.09
C ALA A 86 14.48 5.10 34.92
N SER A 87 15.40 4.16 34.77
CA SER A 87 16.23 4.07 33.56
C SER A 87 15.53 3.21 32.55
N MET A 88 15.12 3.79 31.40
CA MET A 88 14.66 3.04 30.23
C MET A 88 15.87 2.40 29.57
N LEU A 89 16.12 1.11 29.87
CA LEU A 89 17.11 0.31 29.16
C LEU A 89 16.38 -0.49 28.07
N TYR A 90 16.67 -0.18 26.80
CA TYR A 90 16.23 -0.96 25.67
C TYR A 90 17.14 -2.18 25.52
N PHE A 91 16.68 -3.33 25.99
CA PHE A 91 17.29 -4.61 25.67
C PHE A 91 16.38 -5.31 24.67
N ASP A 92 16.78 -5.31 23.41
CA ASP A 92 16.23 -6.20 22.42
C ASP A 92 17.14 -7.43 22.33
N ASP A 93 16.77 -8.46 23.05
CA ASP A 93 17.47 -9.75 23.11
C ASP A 93 16.93 -10.75 22.09
N GLN A 94 15.90 -10.37 21.29
CA GLN A 94 15.33 -11.24 20.28
C GLN A 94 16.16 -11.25 19.00
N THR A 95 16.46 -12.45 18.51
CA THR A 95 17.04 -12.61 17.18
C THR A 95 16.01 -12.28 16.08
N LEU A 96 16.47 -12.04 14.87
CA LEU A 96 15.60 -11.79 13.71
C LEU A 96 14.62 -12.95 13.51
N GLU A 97 15.10 -14.19 13.63
CA GLU A 97 14.29 -15.40 13.47
C GLU A 97 13.18 -15.48 14.52
N GLN A 98 13.46 -15.12 15.76
CA GLN A 98 12.46 -15.08 16.84
C GLN A 98 11.39 -14.03 16.58
N ARG A 99 11.75 -12.87 16.04
CA ARG A 99 10.79 -11.84 15.66
C ARG A 99 9.90 -12.27 14.50
N ILE A 100 10.49 -12.90 13.48
CA ILE A 100 9.76 -13.45 12.34
C ILE A 100 8.80 -14.54 12.82
N ASP A 101 9.26 -15.44 13.68
CA ASP A 101 8.42 -16.50 14.24
C ASP A 101 7.23 -15.97 15.04
N GLY A 102 7.44 -14.90 15.78
CA GLY A 102 6.38 -14.21 16.52
C GLY A 102 5.34 -13.50 15.64
N LEU A 103 5.68 -13.19 14.39
CA LEU A 103 4.80 -12.49 13.46
C LEU A 103 4.05 -13.40 12.49
N LYS A 104 4.62 -14.55 12.13
CA LYS A 104 4.14 -15.39 11.02
C LYS A 104 2.66 -15.77 11.09
N ASN A 105 2.12 -15.99 12.29
CA ASN A 105 0.73 -16.39 12.53
C ASN A 105 -0.18 -15.20 12.91
N ARG A 106 0.35 -13.96 12.94
CA ARG A 106 -0.44 -12.75 13.21
C ARG A 106 -1.35 -12.43 12.03
N ASN A 107 -2.51 -11.87 12.32
CA ASN A 107 -3.44 -11.46 11.28
C ASN A 107 -2.90 -10.24 10.52
N VAL A 108 -3.09 -10.21 9.19
CA VAL A 108 -2.67 -9.12 8.33
C VAL A 108 -3.25 -7.76 8.76
N MET A 109 -4.48 -7.76 9.29
CA MET A 109 -5.17 -6.53 9.70
C MET A 109 -4.57 -5.89 10.96
N ASP A 110 -3.66 -6.57 11.66
CA ASP A 110 -2.89 -5.97 12.76
C ASP A 110 -1.83 -4.98 12.24
N PHE A 111 -1.43 -5.09 10.98
CA PHE A 111 -0.35 -4.33 10.36
C PHE A 111 -0.79 -3.52 9.14
N ALA A 112 -1.85 -3.93 8.48
CA ALA A 112 -2.37 -3.25 7.29
C ALA A 112 -2.91 -1.85 7.61
N THR A 113 -2.72 -0.93 6.67
CA THR A 113 -3.41 0.37 6.67
C THR A 113 -4.91 0.14 6.48
N ARG A 114 -5.75 0.59 7.42
CA ARG A 114 -7.21 0.40 7.39
C ARG A 114 -7.96 1.52 6.67
N LYS A 115 -7.44 2.76 6.73
CA LYS A 115 -8.01 3.91 6.02
C LYS A 115 -7.39 3.98 4.62
N VAL A 116 -7.90 3.18 3.72
CA VAL A 116 -7.37 3.06 2.36
C VAL A 116 -7.94 4.15 1.47
N VAL A 117 -7.06 4.90 0.80
CA VAL A 117 -7.45 5.82 -0.26
C VAL A 117 -7.57 5.01 -1.55
N CYS A 118 -8.74 5.05 -2.16
CA CYS A 118 -9.04 4.34 -3.40
C CYS A 118 -9.33 5.33 -4.53
N ALA A 119 -9.08 4.89 -5.75
CA ALA A 119 -9.50 5.59 -6.96
C ALA A 119 -10.73 4.89 -7.57
N ARG A 120 -11.37 5.56 -8.55
CA ARG A 120 -12.47 5.03 -9.33
C ARG A 120 -12.06 4.85 -10.80
N PRO A 121 -12.59 3.84 -11.52
CA PRO A 121 -12.18 3.55 -12.90
C PRO A 121 -12.34 4.73 -13.86
N GLU A 122 -13.40 5.53 -13.67
CA GLU A 122 -13.74 6.68 -14.52
C GLU A 122 -12.97 7.96 -14.19
N GLN A 123 -12.21 7.99 -13.09
CA GLN A 123 -11.39 9.16 -12.77
C GLN A 123 -10.30 9.37 -13.81
N SER A 124 -10.04 10.64 -14.13
CA SER A 124 -8.98 10.99 -15.09
C SER A 124 -7.58 10.68 -14.56
N ILE A 125 -6.68 10.35 -15.46
CA ILE A 125 -5.25 10.13 -15.15
C ILE A 125 -4.67 11.34 -14.42
N ALA A 126 -5.01 12.57 -14.81
CA ALA A 126 -4.54 13.79 -14.17
C ALA A 126 -4.95 13.86 -12.69
N ARG A 127 -6.22 13.55 -12.38
CA ARG A 127 -6.71 13.55 -11.01
C ARG A 127 -6.02 12.50 -10.15
N VAL A 128 -5.84 11.30 -10.68
CA VAL A 128 -5.19 10.20 -9.94
C VAL A 128 -3.70 10.44 -9.78
N ALA A 129 -3.03 11.04 -10.77
CA ALA A 129 -1.64 11.50 -10.67
C ALA A 129 -1.47 12.50 -9.50
N ASP A 130 -2.39 13.46 -9.37
CA ASP A 130 -2.39 14.42 -8.25
C ASP A 130 -2.57 13.71 -6.90
N MET A 131 -3.49 12.75 -6.81
CA MET A 131 -3.69 11.95 -5.59
C MET A 131 -2.43 11.19 -5.18
N LEU A 132 -1.78 10.52 -6.12
CA LEU A 132 -0.55 9.76 -5.89
C LEU A 132 0.61 10.68 -5.47
N ALA A 133 0.74 11.85 -6.10
CA ALA A 133 1.79 12.81 -5.80
C ALA A 133 1.61 13.43 -4.40
N LYS A 134 0.42 13.92 -4.07
CA LYS A 134 0.13 14.58 -2.78
C LYS A 134 0.28 13.65 -1.59
N LYS A 135 -0.12 12.40 -1.73
CA LYS A 135 -0.09 11.39 -0.67
C LYS A 135 1.20 10.56 -0.65
N LYS A 136 2.09 10.77 -1.62
CA LYS A 136 3.33 9.99 -1.81
C LYS A 136 3.07 8.48 -1.96
N PHE A 137 1.90 8.10 -2.43
CA PHE A 137 1.57 6.72 -2.69
C PHE A 137 2.24 6.22 -3.98
N LYS A 138 2.62 4.95 -3.99
CA LYS A 138 3.15 4.28 -5.19
C LYS A 138 2.05 3.60 -6.00
N LYS A 139 0.92 3.32 -5.35
CA LYS A 139 -0.17 2.49 -5.86
C LYS A 139 -1.46 2.84 -5.13
N LEU A 140 -2.60 2.79 -5.84
CA LEU A 140 -3.93 2.91 -5.24
C LEU A 140 -4.82 1.76 -5.70
N PRO A 141 -5.63 1.17 -4.82
CA PRO A 141 -6.73 0.32 -5.23
C PRO A 141 -7.74 1.12 -6.05
N VAL A 142 -8.31 0.48 -7.05
CA VAL A 142 -9.42 1.01 -7.85
C VAL A 142 -10.67 0.22 -7.51
N VAL A 143 -11.72 0.93 -7.09
CA VAL A 143 -12.96 0.32 -6.61
C VAL A 143 -14.16 0.82 -7.41
N ASP A 144 -15.19 -0.01 -7.52
CA ASP A 144 -16.49 0.37 -8.07
C ASP A 144 -17.34 1.17 -7.07
N ASP A 145 -18.58 1.47 -7.44
CA ASP A 145 -19.53 2.24 -6.61
C ASP A 145 -19.94 1.50 -5.32
N GLU A 146 -19.79 0.18 -5.30
CA GLU A 146 -20.06 -0.63 -4.11
C GLU A 146 -18.83 -0.80 -3.22
N GLY A 147 -17.67 -0.21 -3.59
CA GLY A 147 -16.40 -0.35 -2.88
C GLY A 147 -15.67 -1.67 -3.14
N LYS A 148 -16.12 -2.45 -4.13
CA LYS A 148 -15.43 -3.68 -4.55
C LYS A 148 -14.21 -3.36 -5.39
N LEU A 149 -13.15 -4.12 -5.15
CA LEU A 149 -11.92 -4.00 -5.91
C LEU A 149 -12.13 -4.41 -7.36
N VAL A 150 -11.81 -3.52 -8.30
CA VAL A 150 -11.84 -3.77 -9.75
C VAL A 150 -10.47 -3.66 -10.41
N GLY A 151 -9.48 -3.12 -9.71
CA GLY A 151 -8.13 -3.00 -10.22
C GLY A 151 -7.18 -2.29 -9.27
N VAL A 152 -5.98 -2.03 -9.76
CA VAL A 152 -4.95 -1.24 -9.07
C VAL A 152 -4.30 -0.31 -10.07
N ILE A 153 -4.14 0.95 -9.71
CA ILE A 153 -3.37 1.91 -10.49
C ILE A 153 -1.99 2.15 -9.85
N ARG A 154 -0.92 2.01 -10.63
CA ARG A 154 0.46 2.23 -10.19
C ARG A 154 0.99 3.55 -10.76
N ARG A 155 1.82 4.23 -9.99
CA ARG A 155 2.56 5.42 -10.45
C ARG A 155 3.35 5.16 -11.74
N SER A 156 3.96 3.98 -11.85
CA SER A 156 4.69 3.56 -13.05
C SER A 156 3.82 3.45 -14.29
N ALA A 157 2.54 3.09 -14.17
CA ALA A 157 1.61 3.04 -15.29
C ALA A 157 1.33 4.46 -15.83
N ILE A 158 1.16 5.42 -14.93
CA ILE A 158 1.00 6.83 -15.32
C ILE A 158 2.28 7.37 -15.98
N THR A 159 3.45 7.06 -15.43
CA THR A 159 4.74 7.45 -16.04
C THR A 159 4.89 6.88 -17.45
N LYS A 160 4.49 5.62 -17.66
CA LYS A 160 4.52 4.99 -18.99
C LYS A 160 3.54 5.65 -19.96
N TYR A 161 2.35 6.02 -19.48
CA TYR A 161 1.39 6.77 -20.29
C TYR A 161 1.96 8.13 -20.71
N ILE A 162 2.55 8.88 -19.77
CA ILE A 162 3.20 10.17 -20.06
C ILE A 162 4.32 10.00 -21.10
N PHE A 163 5.15 8.97 -20.94
CA PHE A 163 6.19 8.66 -21.92
C PHE A 163 5.62 8.45 -23.32
N ASN A 164 4.56 7.67 -23.44
CA ASN A 164 3.93 7.41 -24.73
C ASN A 164 3.36 8.70 -25.37
N VAL A 165 2.77 9.58 -24.56
CA VAL A 165 2.23 10.87 -25.08
C VAL A 165 3.35 11.82 -25.55
N ILE A 166 4.51 11.81 -24.87
CA ILE A 166 5.61 12.72 -25.23
C ILE A 166 6.37 12.23 -26.47
N PHE A 167 6.52 10.91 -26.63
CA PHE A 167 7.45 10.32 -27.60
C PHE A 167 6.79 9.51 -28.72
N GLN A 168 5.46 9.48 -28.80
CA GLN A 168 4.69 8.90 -29.89
C GLN A 168 3.92 9.99 -30.66
#